data_57edfcb6ee4bfc07caaddc6223580572
#
_entry.id   57edfcb6ee4bfc07caaddc6223580572
#
_cell.length_a   1.000
_cell.length_b   1.000
_cell.length_c   1.000
_cell.angle_alpha   90.00
_cell.angle_beta   90.00
_cell.angle_gamma   90.00
#
_symmetry.space_group_name_H-M   'P 1'
#
loop_
_entity.id
_entity.type
_entity.pdbx_description
1 polymer ?
#
loop_
_entity_poly.entity_id
_entity_poly.type
_entity_poly.pdbx_seq_one_letter_code
_entity_poly.pdbx_strand_id
1 'polypeptide(L)'
;MIDIGFEFKDYLVSSVEEDGLEELNNWIKINNSEDHTCYSLDSQMFYRRFLEYYVTENEFFLEIHKNNELVGVFKGRLELENKKELFIWLFIIKKELRNEGYGSEIVAGVIEYFMRQYTIDTIKVGVVQNNLEGISFWDSKGFKVERIAKDFFQDEEENGRNLVIMQRQ
;
A
#
# COMPACT_ATOMS: atom_id res chain seq x y z
N MET A 1 -11.18 -5.91 -9.52
CA MET A 1 -10.55 -6.20 -8.22
C MET A 1 -10.15 -7.67 -8.13
N ILE A 2 -9.02 -7.96 -7.51
CA ILE A 2 -8.63 -9.33 -7.15
C ILE A 2 -9.07 -9.56 -5.71
N ASP A 3 -9.86 -10.61 -5.49
CA ASP A 3 -10.23 -11.04 -4.14
C ASP A 3 -9.11 -11.90 -3.55
N ILE A 4 -8.61 -11.50 -2.39
CA ILE A 4 -7.44 -12.09 -1.74
C ILE A 4 -7.76 -12.36 -0.28
N GLY A 5 -7.48 -13.59 0.15
CA GLY A 5 -7.55 -13.98 1.56
C GLY A 5 -6.46 -15.00 1.86
N PHE A 6 -5.63 -14.74 2.88
CA PHE A 6 -4.60 -15.66 3.34
C PHE A 6 -4.16 -15.36 4.77
N GLU A 7 -3.46 -16.31 5.35
CA GLU A 7 -2.86 -16.18 6.67
C GLU A 7 -1.36 -16.44 6.61
N PHE A 8 -0.61 -15.74 7.44
CA PHE A 8 0.79 -16.05 7.70
C PHE A 8 1.12 -15.67 9.13
N LYS A 9 1.86 -16.53 9.82
CA LYS A 9 2.10 -16.40 11.26
C LYS A 9 0.77 -16.20 12.02
N ASP A 10 0.62 -15.07 12.72
CA ASP A 10 -0.58 -14.66 13.45
C ASP A 10 -1.33 -13.49 12.77
N TYR A 11 -1.06 -13.28 11.48
CA TYR A 11 -1.75 -12.29 10.67
C TYR A 11 -2.81 -12.94 9.77
N LEU A 12 -3.98 -12.32 9.74
CA LEU A 12 -5.03 -12.58 8.76
C LEU A 12 -5.05 -11.41 7.77
N VAL A 13 -4.97 -11.72 6.49
CA VAL A 13 -5.02 -10.75 5.40
C VAL A 13 -6.23 -11.02 4.53
N SER A 14 -7.05 -10.01 4.29
CA SER A 14 -8.24 -10.11 3.45
C SER A 14 -8.44 -8.86 2.61
N SER A 15 -9.16 -9.02 1.49
CA SER A 15 -9.59 -7.89 0.69
C SER A 15 -10.55 -7.00 1.49
N VAL A 16 -10.39 -5.68 1.31
CA VAL A 16 -11.31 -4.68 1.86
C VAL A 16 -12.68 -4.86 1.23
N GLU A 17 -13.72 -4.94 2.05
CA GLU A 17 -15.11 -5.00 1.64
C GLU A 17 -15.77 -3.61 1.70
N GLU A 18 -16.92 -3.45 1.02
CA GLU A 18 -17.66 -2.19 1.02
C GLU A 18 -18.20 -1.85 2.43
N ASP A 19 -18.59 -2.89 3.15
CA ASP A 19 -19.03 -2.76 4.54
C ASP A 19 -17.83 -2.40 5.43
N GLY A 20 -17.90 -1.27 6.15
CA GLY A 20 -16.81 -0.82 7.02
C GLY A 20 -15.86 0.21 6.41
N LEU A 21 -16.11 0.68 5.19
CA LEU A 21 -15.25 1.69 4.53
C LEU A 21 -15.10 3.00 5.32
N GLU A 22 -16.13 3.41 6.06
CA GLU A 22 -16.05 4.62 6.88
C GLU A 22 -15.08 4.44 8.05
N GLU A 23 -15.15 3.31 8.73
CA GLU A 23 -14.24 2.95 9.82
C GLU A 23 -12.81 2.81 9.31
N LEU A 24 -12.64 2.17 8.15
CA LEU A 24 -11.34 2.03 7.51
C LEU A 24 -10.75 3.39 7.14
N ASN A 25 -11.55 4.28 6.55
CA ASN A 25 -11.10 5.64 6.21
C ASN A 25 -10.66 6.43 7.46
N ASN A 26 -11.41 6.31 8.54
CA ASN A 26 -11.05 6.93 9.81
C ASN A 26 -9.76 6.32 10.38
N TRP A 27 -9.61 5.01 10.32
CA TRP A 27 -8.40 4.32 10.75
C TRP A 27 -7.17 4.78 9.93
N ILE A 28 -7.32 4.90 8.60
CA ILE A 28 -6.27 5.40 7.71
C ILE A 28 -5.88 6.83 8.10
N LYS A 29 -6.84 7.73 8.32
CA LYS A 29 -6.57 9.13 8.72
C LYS A 29 -5.80 9.21 10.03
N ILE A 30 -6.16 8.38 11.02
CA ILE A 30 -5.49 8.36 12.33
C ILE A 30 -4.05 7.83 12.21
N ASN A 31 -3.86 6.79 11.40
CA ASN A 31 -2.58 6.09 11.31
C ASN A 31 -1.66 6.63 10.20
N ASN A 32 -2.18 7.51 9.37
CA ASN A 32 -1.38 8.17 8.35
C ASN A 32 -0.66 9.38 8.95
N SER A 33 0.61 9.60 8.60
CA SER A 33 1.31 10.82 8.99
C SER A 33 0.81 11.98 8.13
N GLU A 34 0.44 13.08 8.75
CA GLU A 34 -0.22 14.24 8.13
C GLU A 34 0.54 14.84 6.95
N ASP A 35 1.85 14.63 6.86
CA ASP A 35 2.72 15.28 5.87
C ASP A 35 3.02 14.46 4.61
N HIS A 36 2.58 13.19 4.51
CA HIS A 36 3.22 12.28 3.55
C HIS A 36 2.28 11.53 2.62
N THR A 37 0.98 11.82 2.62
CA THR A 37 0.07 11.03 1.80
C THR A 37 -0.90 11.84 0.98
N CYS A 38 -1.03 11.38 -0.26
CA CYS A 38 -2.10 11.71 -1.17
C CYS A 38 -3.49 11.15 -0.74
N TYR A 39 -3.65 10.68 0.50
CA TYR A 39 -4.86 10.01 0.98
C TYR A 39 -5.55 10.72 2.15
N SER A 40 -5.34 12.02 2.32
CA SER A 40 -6.24 12.84 3.15
C SER A 40 -7.55 13.08 2.38
N LEU A 41 -8.29 12.01 2.12
CA LEU A 41 -9.55 12.08 1.40
C LEU A 41 -10.70 12.30 2.39
N ASP A 42 -11.63 13.18 2.03
CA ASP A 42 -12.93 13.17 2.67
C ASP A 42 -13.65 11.82 2.39
N SER A 43 -14.70 11.52 3.13
CA SER A 43 -15.37 10.22 3.03
C SER A 43 -15.96 9.95 1.64
N GLN A 44 -16.40 11.00 0.91
CA GLN A 44 -16.94 10.83 -0.44
C GLN A 44 -15.84 10.52 -1.45
N MET A 45 -14.71 11.21 -1.35
CA MET A 45 -13.55 10.93 -2.20
C MET A 45 -12.97 9.54 -1.92
N PHE A 46 -12.91 9.13 -0.66
CA PHE A 46 -12.46 7.78 -0.30
C PHE A 46 -13.36 6.71 -0.89
N TYR A 47 -14.68 6.86 -0.77
CA TYR A 47 -15.66 5.93 -1.36
C TYR A 47 -15.56 5.89 -2.88
N ARG A 48 -15.44 7.05 -3.54
CA ARG A 48 -15.26 7.12 -5.00
C ARG A 48 -13.99 6.39 -5.43
N ARG A 49 -12.87 6.61 -4.75
CA ARG A 49 -11.61 5.91 -5.00
C ARG A 49 -11.70 4.41 -4.76
N PHE A 50 -12.47 3.99 -3.77
CA PHE A 50 -12.76 2.58 -3.54
C PHE A 50 -13.57 1.98 -4.70
N LEU A 51 -14.59 2.66 -5.22
CA LEU A 51 -15.36 2.17 -6.36
C LEU A 51 -14.50 2.09 -7.63
N GLU A 52 -13.65 3.08 -7.88
CA GLU A 52 -12.69 3.05 -9.00
C GLU A 52 -11.79 1.81 -8.90
N TYR A 53 -11.25 1.56 -7.73
CA TYR A 53 -10.46 0.37 -7.43
C TYR A 53 -11.27 -0.91 -7.61
N TYR A 54 -12.51 -0.95 -7.14
CA TYR A 54 -13.37 -2.13 -7.20
C TYR A 54 -13.66 -2.59 -8.62
N VAL A 55 -13.76 -1.66 -9.57
CA VAL A 55 -13.99 -1.97 -10.98
C VAL A 55 -12.71 -2.12 -11.81
N THR A 56 -11.54 -1.77 -11.26
CA THR A 56 -10.27 -1.89 -11.97
C THR A 56 -9.74 -3.31 -11.85
N GLU A 57 -9.44 -3.94 -12.98
CA GLU A 57 -8.82 -5.25 -13.01
C GLU A 57 -7.40 -5.20 -12.43
N ASN A 58 -6.99 -6.31 -11.81
CA ASN A 58 -5.63 -6.51 -11.27
C ASN A 58 -5.22 -5.59 -10.11
N GLU A 59 -6.10 -4.75 -9.59
CA GLU A 59 -5.87 -4.03 -8.34
C GLU A 59 -6.37 -4.83 -7.12
N PHE A 60 -5.73 -4.60 -5.99
CA PHE A 60 -6.12 -5.15 -4.69
C PHE A 60 -5.99 -4.11 -3.59
N PHE A 61 -6.83 -4.21 -2.58
CA PHE A 61 -6.77 -3.43 -1.35
C PHE A 61 -7.04 -4.35 -0.18
N LEU A 62 -6.07 -4.46 0.72
CA LEU A 62 -6.04 -5.46 1.78
C LEU A 62 -6.07 -4.81 3.16
N GLU A 63 -6.83 -5.41 4.05
CA GLU A 63 -6.73 -5.25 5.49
C GLU A 63 -5.84 -6.33 6.08
N ILE A 64 -5.06 -5.96 7.09
CA ILE A 64 -4.17 -6.86 7.80
C ILE A 64 -4.55 -6.82 9.27
N HIS A 65 -5.03 -7.93 9.77
CA HIS A 65 -5.46 -8.10 11.16
C HIS A 65 -4.47 -8.98 11.93
N LYS A 66 -4.29 -8.64 13.21
CA LYS A 66 -3.56 -9.44 14.20
C LYS A 66 -4.38 -9.50 15.47
N ASN A 67 -4.68 -10.70 15.98
CA ASN A 67 -5.55 -10.87 17.15
C ASN A 67 -6.91 -10.14 17.02
N ASN A 68 -7.54 -10.19 15.84
CA ASN A 68 -8.78 -9.50 15.48
C ASN A 68 -8.71 -7.96 15.50
N GLU A 69 -7.52 -7.39 15.56
CA GLU A 69 -7.32 -5.95 15.47
C GLU A 69 -6.74 -5.57 14.11
N LEU A 70 -7.27 -4.51 13.47
CA LEU A 70 -6.70 -3.96 12.25
C LEU A 70 -5.36 -3.30 12.56
N VAL A 71 -4.28 -3.86 12.02
CA VAL A 71 -2.91 -3.40 12.25
C VAL A 71 -2.25 -2.78 11.04
N GLY A 72 -2.81 -3.01 9.84
CA GLY A 72 -2.25 -2.46 8.61
C GLY A 72 -3.18 -2.52 7.43
N VAL A 73 -2.88 -1.71 6.42
CA VAL A 73 -3.52 -1.75 5.10
C VAL A 73 -2.46 -1.78 4.01
N PHE A 74 -2.77 -2.47 2.92
CA PHE A 74 -1.86 -2.68 1.82
C PHE A 74 -2.61 -2.59 0.50
N LYS A 75 -2.22 -1.68 -0.38
CA LYS A 75 -2.86 -1.51 -1.70
C LYS A 75 -1.83 -1.60 -2.81
N GLY A 76 -2.22 -2.23 -3.91
CA GLY A 76 -1.35 -2.34 -5.07
C GLY A 76 -2.06 -2.87 -6.30
N ARG A 77 -1.24 -3.18 -7.30
CA ARG A 77 -1.68 -3.74 -8.58
C ARG A 77 -0.73 -4.85 -9.04
N LEU A 78 -1.30 -5.84 -9.70
CA LEU A 78 -0.56 -6.89 -10.40
C LEU A 78 -0.57 -6.62 -11.91
N GLU A 79 0.57 -6.72 -12.55
CA GLU A 79 0.71 -6.77 -14.01
C GLU A 79 1.17 -8.18 -14.39
N LEU A 80 0.26 -8.98 -14.95
CA LEU A 80 0.51 -10.42 -15.16
C LEU A 80 0.68 -10.80 -16.62
N GLU A 81 0.27 -9.95 -17.57
CA GLU A 81 0.31 -10.26 -19.00
C GLU A 81 1.70 -10.15 -19.60
N ASN A 82 2.33 -8.99 -19.45
CA ASN A 82 3.61 -8.68 -20.09
C ASN A 82 4.78 -8.70 -19.11
N LYS A 83 4.47 -8.49 -17.83
CA LYS A 83 5.44 -8.43 -16.73
C LYS A 83 4.84 -9.15 -15.53
N LYS A 84 5.63 -9.91 -14.87
CA LYS A 84 5.27 -10.52 -13.58
C LYS A 84 5.58 -9.53 -12.46
N GLU A 85 4.86 -8.39 -12.45
CA GLU A 85 5.17 -7.25 -11.59
C GLU A 85 4.08 -7.03 -10.53
N LEU A 86 4.52 -6.85 -9.29
CA LEU A 86 3.74 -6.32 -8.19
C LEU A 86 4.12 -4.85 -7.98
N PHE A 87 3.15 -3.95 -8.11
CA PHE A 87 3.34 -2.54 -7.78
C PHE A 87 2.59 -2.18 -6.50
N ILE A 88 3.31 -1.75 -5.48
CA ILE A 88 2.77 -1.36 -4.18
C ILE A 88 2.50 0.14 -4.19
N TRP A 89 1.24 0.54 -4.02
CA TRP A 89 0.81 1.93 -3.98
C TRP A 89 0.75 2.50 -2.58
N LEU A 90 0.37 1.66 -1.61
CA LEU A 90 0.13 2.09 -0.24
C LEU A 90 0.47 0.96 0.72
N PHE A 91 1.17 1.32 1.77
CA PHE A 91 1.32 0.52 2.97
C PHE A 91 1.27 1.44 4.19
N ILE A 92 0.29 1.23 5.03
CA ILE A 92 0.17 1.91 6.31
C ILE A 92 0.13 0.87 7.40
N ILE A 93 0.91 1.08 8.45
CA ILE A 93 0.87 0.30 9.68
C ILE A 93 0.41 1.18 10.83
N LYS A 94 -0.31 0.58 11.78
CA LYS A 94 -0.74 1.22 13.03
C LYS A 94 0.42 1.94 13.69
N LYS A 95 0.22 3.21 14.11
CA LYS A 95 1.30 4.07 14.63
C LYS A 95 2.07 3.41 15.77
N GLU A 96 1.36 2.77 16.69
CA GLU A 96 1.92 2.13 17.87
C GLU A 96 2.82 0.92 17.56
N LEU A 97 2.70 0.36 16.34
CA LEU A 97 3.49 -0.80 15.90
C LEU A 97 4.69 -0.41 15.01
N ARG A 98 4.91 0.87 14.79
CA ARG A 98 6.06 1.35 14.00
C ARG A 98 7.36 1.20 14.77
N ASN A 99 8.44 1.01 14.00
CA ASN A 99 9.82 0.88 14.52
C ASN A 99 10.05 -0.35 15.42
N GLU A 100 9.09 -1.26 15.54
CA GLU A 100 9.18 -2.50 16.29
C GLU A 100 9.34 -3.76 15.42
N GLY A 101 9.55 -3.57 14.12
CA GLY A 101 9.73 -4.68 13.17
C GLY A 101 8.46 -5.21 12.52
N TYR A 102 7.27 -4.90 13.02
CA TYR A 102 6.00 -5.38 12.47
C TYR A 102 5.80 -5.03 10.99
N GLY A 103 6.14 -3.81 10.57
CA GLY A 103 6.05 -3.42 9.16
C GLY A 103 6.93 -4.27 8.25
N SER A 104 8.12 -4.63 8.71
CA SER A 104 9.03 -5.52 7.98
C SER A 104 8.47 -6.93 7.85
N GLU A 105 7.88 -7.44 8.91
CA GLU A 105 7.26 -8.76 8.97
C GLU A 105 6.05 -8.85 8.04
N ILE A 106 5.17 -7.85 8.09
CA ILE A 106 3.97 -7.76 7.23
C ILE A 106 4.38 -7.69 5.76
N VAL A 107 5.28 -6.77 5.39
CA VAL A 107 5.74 -6.62 4.01
C VAL A 107 6.36 -7.92 3.48
N ALA A 108 7.17 -8.59 4.29
CA ALA A 108 7.77 -9.87 3.89
C ALA A 108 6.71 -10.95 3.62
N GLY A 109 5.72 -11.11 4.52
CA GLY A 109 4.65 -12.10 4.37
C GLY A 109 3.75 -11.82 3.16
N VAL A 110 3.36 -10.57 2.97
CA VAL A 110 2.52 -10.16 1.81
C VAL A 110 3.28 -10.36 0.49
N ILE A 111 4.53 -9.94 0.40
CA ILE A 111 5.35 -10.14 -0.81
C ILE A 111 5.55 -11.64 -1.08
N GLU A 112 5.83 -12.44 -0.07
CA GLU A 112 6.01 -13.89 -0.23
C GLU A 112 4.74 -14.55 -0.79
N TYR A 113 3.57 -14.17 -0.29
CA TYR A 113 2.29 -14.62 -0.82
C TYR A 113 2.17 -14.32 -2.32
N PHE A 114 2.38 -13.06 -2.74
CA PHE A 114 2.26 -12.68 -4.14
C PHE A 114 3.29 -13.39 -5.04
N MET A 115 4.52 -13.52 -4.59
CA MET A 115 5.56 -14.23 -5.34
C MET A 115 5.19 -15.70 -5.57
N ARG A 116 4.63 -16.37 -4.58
CA ARG A 116 4.22 -17.78 -4.68
C ARG A 116 2.95 -17.96 -5.51
N GLN A 117 1.93 -17.11 -5.26
CA GLN A 117 0.61 -17.27 -5.87
C GLN A 117 0.58 -16.83 -7.33
N TYR A 118 1.29 -15.76 -7.66
CA TYR A 118 1.23 -15.14 -8.99
C TYR A 118 2.57 -15.21 -9.74
N THR A 119 3.56 -15.90 -9.20
CA THR A 119 4.89 -16.04 -9.82
C THR A 119 5.52 -14.69 -10.15
N ILE A 120 5.42 -13.73 -9.22
CA ILE A 120 5.96 -12.37 -9.38
C ILE A 120 7.50 -12.43 -9.35
N ASP A 121 8.13 -11.75 -10.29
CA ASP A 121 9.59 -11.62 -10.38
C ASP A 121 10.08 -10.18 -10.23
N THR A 122 9.19 -9.21 -10.40
CA THR A 122 9.51 -7.78 -10.26
C THR A 122 8.60 -7.14 -9.22
N ILE A 123 9.17 -6.45 -8.24
CA ILE A 123 8.41 -5.78 -7.19
C ILE A 123 8.83 -4.32 -7.14
N LYS A 124 7.84 -3.43 -7.24
CA LYS A 124 8.04 -1.98 -7.17
C LYS A 124 7.15 -1.35 -6.11
N VAL A 125 7.58 -0.21 -5.63
CA VAL A 125 6.80 0.63 -4.71
C VAL A 125 6.87 2.09 -5.13
N GLY A 126 5.76 2.79 -4.99
CA GLY A 126 5.69 4.24 -5.15
C GLY A 126 5.69 4.93 -3.77
N VAL A 127 6.61 5.85 -3.56
CA VAL A 127 6.71 6.63 -2.31
C VAL A 127 6.75 8.10 -2.64
N VAL A 128 5.94 8.92 -1.96
CA VAL A 128 5.98 10.38 -2.13
C VAL A 128 7.38 10.89 -1.75
N GLN A 129 7.97 11.76 -2.57
CA GLN A 129 9.38 12.15 -2.45
C GLN A 129 9.76 12.75 -1.10
N ASN A 130 8.86 13.45 -0.43
CA ASN A 130 9.09 14.05 0.88
C ASN A 130 8.89 13.06 2.04
N ASN A 131 8.38 11.84 1.78
CA ASN A 131 8.29 10.78 2.78
C ASN A 131 9.63 10.06 2.97
N LEU A 132 10.57 10.72 3.65
CA LEU A 132 11.92 10.20 3.86
C LEU A 132 11.93 8.92 4.71
N GLU A 133 11.01 8.81 5.67
CA GLU A 133 10.87 7.59 6.49
C GLU A 133 10.42 6.41 5.63
N GLY A 134 9.44 6.61 4.76
CA GLY A 134 8.98 5.58 3.81
C GLY A 134 10.09 5.15 2.85
N ILE A 135 10.84 6.11 2.28
CA ILE A 135 11.98 5.81 1.40
C ILE A 135 13.03 4.99 2.17
N SER A 136 13.40 5.41 3.39
CA SER A 136 14.37 4.69 4.22
C SER A 136 13.88 3.28 4.60
N PHE A 137 12.59 3.14 4.91
CA PHE A 137 11.99 1.83 5.19
C PHE A 137 12.13 0.89 3.99
N TRP A 138 11.72 1.31 2.79
CA TRP A 138 11.81 0.46 1.60
C TRP A 138 13.26 0.19 1.17
N ASP A 139 14.17 1.16 1.32
CA ASP A 139 15.60 0.95 1.09
C ASP A 139 16.15 -0.17 2.00
N SER A 140 15.75 -0.18 3.27
CA SER A 140 16.11 -1.23 4.23
C SER A 140 15.57 -2.63 3.86
N LYS A 141 14.56 -2.71 2.96
CA LYS A 141 13.98 -3.96 2.44
C LYS A 141 14.58 -4.37 1.09
N GLY A 142 15.65 -3.70 0.66
CA GLY A 142 16.35 -4.00 -0.59
C GLY A 142 15.76 -3.32 -1.83
N PHE A 143 14.88 -2.33 -1.64
CA PHE A 143 14.38 -1.52 -2.74
C PHE A 143 15.34 -0.37 -3.03
N LYS A 144 15.62 -0.13 -4.30
CA LYS A 144 16.47 0.98 -4.76
C LYS A 144 15.69 1.88 -5.70
N VAL A 145 16.01 3.18 -5.67
CA VAL A 145 15.36 4.16 -6.55
C VAL A 145 15.59 3.77 -8.00
N GLU A 146 14.52 3.55 -8.75
CA GLU A 146 14.53 3.31 -10.18
C GLU A 146 14.37 4.63 -10.95
N ARG A 147 13.38 5.44 -10.56
CA ARG A 147 13.09 6.74 -11.17
C ARG A 147 12.23 7.63 -10.28
N ILE A 148 12.16 8.90 -10.64
CA ILE A 148 11.26 9.88 -10.04
C ILE A 148 10.24 10.31 -11.09
N ALA A 149 8.96 10.09 -10.81
CA ALA A 149 7.86 10.65 -11.60
C ALA A 149 7.55 12.04 -11.05
N LYS A 150 7.90 13.07 -11.84
CA LYS A 150 7.68 14.47 -11.46
C LYS A 150 6.21 14.83 -11.62
N ASP A 151 5.74 15.71 -10.73
CA ASP A 151 4.37 16.24 -10.74
C ASP A 151 3.29 15.15 -10.85
N PHE A 152 3.53 14.02 -10.22
CA PHE A 152 2.66 12.85 -10.30
C PHE A 152 1.28 13.11 -9.66
N PHE A 153 1.26 13.86 -8.55
CA PHE A 153 0.05 14.31 -7.90
C PHE A 153 -0.17 15.79 -8.23
N GLN A 154 -1.19 16.07 -9.02
CA GLN A 154 -1.63 17.43 -9.28
C GLN A 154 -2.63 17.83 -8.19
N ASP A 155 -2.14 18.50 -7.15
CA ASP A 155 -3.00 19.15 -6.16
C ASP A 155 -3.35 20.54 -6.66
N GLU A 156 -4.56 21.04 -6.32
CA GLU A 156 -5.01 22.40 -6.65
C GLU A 156 -4.13 23.51 -6.04
N GLU A 157 -3.21 23.18 -5.14
CA GLU A 157 -2.28 24.07 -4.45
C GLU A 157 -0.88 24.11 -5.09
N GLU A 158 -0.77 24.23 -6.38
CA GLU A 158 0.43 24.65 -7.17
C GLU A 158 1.77 23.89 -6.95
N ASN A 159 1.88 22.93 -6.05
CA ASN A 159 3.11 22.18 -5.85
C ASN A 159 2.88 20.70 -6.15
N GLY A 160 3.03 20.32 -7.43
CA GLY A 160 3.01 18.94 -7.83
C GLY A 160 3.98 18.10 -6.98
N ARG A 161 3.45 17.08 -6.31
CA ARG A 161 4.29 16.17 -5.52
C ARG A 161 4.86 15.07 -6.41
N ASN A 162 6.17 14.86 -6.29
CA ASN A 162 6.87 13.82 -7.02
C ASN A 162 6.69 12.46 -6.35
N LEU A 163 6.60 11.43 -7.18
CA LEU A 163 6.59 10.03 -6.73
C LEU A 163 7.96 9.40 -7.01
N VAL A 164 8.61 8.90 -5.99
CA VAL A 164 9.81 8.07 -6.10
C VAL A 164 9.37 6.64 -6.33
N ILE A 165 9.76 6.06 -7.46
CA ILE A 165 9.52 4.65 -7.76
C ILE A 165 10.79 3.90 -7.42
N MET A 166 10.65 2.91 -6.53
CA MET A 166 11.73 2.05 -6.08
C MET A 166 11.43 0.61 -6.51
N GLN A 167 12.48 -0.11 -6.90
CA GLN A 167 12.41 -1.52 -7.30
C GLN A 167 13.26 -2.37 -6.36
N ARG A 168 12.73 -3.53 -5.96
CA ARG A 168 13.48 -4.52 -5.20
C ARG A 168 14.52 -5.19 -6.09
N GLN A 169 15.75 -5.25 -5.59
CA GLN A 169 16.89 -5.92 -6.25
C GLN A 169 17.06 -7.34 -5.69
#